data_cd0b7b31d531f3947577b559b30b7df9
#
_entry.id   cd0b7b31d531f3947577b559b30b7df9
#
_cell.length_a   1.000
_cell.length_b   1.000
_cell.length_c   1.000
_cell.angle_alpha   90.00
_cell.angle_beta   90.00
_cell.angle_gamma   90.00
#
_symmetry.space_group_name_H-M   'P 1'
#
loop_
_entity.id
_entity.type
_entity.pdbx_description
1 polymer ?
#
loop_
_entity_poly.entity_id
_entity_poly.type
_entity_poly.pdbx_seq_one_letter_code
_entity_poly.pdbx_strand_id
1 'polypeptide(L)'
;MKNIKWIFNEPLPMEMHKARIVQKINLLEPKKRLEAIKEAGFNTFLLKNHDVFLDMLTDSGVNAMSDKQQAAMLQADDSYAGSETFFRLEAAIQKMFGMKFFLPAHQGRACEHIISKALVNKGQAVLMNYHFTTSKAHVVLEGGFVEELITDEGLNLNSTCKFKGNIDIDKLKDRIEKLGNKNISFVRMEAGTNLIGGQPFSLENFEEVSKICKANNIPLVLDASLLSDNLHFIKTREENCKNMTINEITLKLGELSDIIYFSARKLGSGRGGAICTSNEILFKKMQGFIPLFEGFLTYGGMSVREMEAIAVGLEETLDEDMISQGPIFIEFMVKELVKRGIPVVTPAGGLGCHLNAMKFLEHLPQNEYPAGALAAALFIVSGARGMERGTISEQRDENGVEPLANMELLRLALPRRVFSLSHIMFVVDRLEWLFKNRELVGGLEWSEEPNILRFFFGKLKIKGDWPEKLLEKFEQDFGDSL
;
A
#
# COMPACT_ATOMS: atom_id res chain seq x y z
N MET A 1 -6.06 -13.74 -15.57
CA MET A 1 -5.16 -13.87 -16.77
C MET A 1 -5.61 -15.05 -17.61
N LYS A 2 -5.63 -14.91 -18.93
CA LYS A 2 -5.95 -16.00 -19.85
C LYS A 2 -5.06 -17.21 -19.57
N ASN A 3 -5.61 -18.42 -19.65
CA ASN A 3 -4.86 -19.65 -19.41
C ASN A 3 -3.87 -19.91 -20.57
N ILE A 4 -2.70 -19.30 -20.47
CA ILE A 4 -1.62 -19.46 -21.44
C ILE A 4 -0.83 -20.70 -21.08
N LYS A 5 -0.77 -21.67 -21.98
CA LYS A 5 0.02 -22.89 -21.83
C LYS A 5 1.43 -22.64 -22.36
N TRP A 6 2.40 -23.03 -21.58
CA TRP A 6 3.83 -22.92 -21.90
C TRP A 6 4.42 -24.29 -22.19
N ILE A 7 5.43 -24.35 -23.05
CA ILE A 7 6.27 -25.55 -23.22
C ILE A 7 7.23 -25.69 -22.04
N PHE A 8 7.62 -24.57 -21.43
CA PHE A 8 8.47 -24.58 -20.25
C PHE A 8 7.75 -25.25 -19.07
N ASN A 9 8.50 -25.94 -18.23
CA ASN A 9 7.96 -26.55 -17.01
C ASN A 9 7.44 -25.51 -16.02
N GLU A 10 7.97 -24.29 -16.07
CA GLU A 10 7.55 -23.17 -15.24
C GLU A 10 7.05 -22.01 -16.11
N PRO A 11 5.75 -21.66 -16.02
CA PRO A 11 5.22 -20.53 -16.75
C PRO A 11 5.79 -19.22 -16.18
N LEU A 12 6.17 -18.31 -17.08
CA LEU A 12 6.59 -16.95 -16.73
C LEU A 12 5.37 -16.01 -16.69
N PRO A 13 5.35 -14.99 -15.82
CA PRO A 13 4.36 -13.94 -15.90
C PRO A 13 4.55 -13.16 -17.21
N MET A 14 3.43 -12.73 -17.81
CA MET A 14 3.45 -12.02 -19.08
C MET A 14 2.82 -10.64 -18.93
N GLU A 15 3.49 -9.65 -19.47
CA GLU A 15 2.94 -8.30 -19.60
C GLU A 15 1.81 -8.31 -20.65
N MET A 16 0.60 -7.86 -20.24
CA MET A 16 -0.56 -7.72 -21.13
C MET A 16 -0.64 -6.31 -21.71
N HIS A 17 0.49 -5.59 -21.76
CA HIS A 17 0.62 -4.25 -22.32
C HIS A 17 1.91 -4.12 -23.12
N LYS A 18 2.01 -3.06 -23.91
CA LYS A 18 3.25 -2.63 -24.56
C LYS A 18 3.59 -1.20 -24.15
N ALA A 19 4.86 -0.94 -23.83
CA ALA A 19 5.31 0.40 -23.52
C ALA A 19 5.37 1.27 -24.79
N ARG A 20 4.84 2.51 -24.70
CA ARG A 20 4.93 3.53 -25.74
C ARG A 20 5.68 4.79 -25.29
N ILE A 21 5.70 5.05 -24.00
CA ILE A 21 6.45 6.12 -23.36
C ILE A 21 7.45 5.45 -22.42
N VAL A 22 8.70 5.86 -22.49
CA VAL A 22 9.79 5.32 -21.67
C VAL A 22 10.49 6.45 -20.94
N GLN A 23 10.89 6.16 -19.69
CA GLN A 23 11.72 7.04 -18.88
C GLN A 23 13.07 6.37 -18.68
N LYS A 24 14.15 7.07 -19.05
CA LYS A 24 15.50 6.57 -18.80
C LYS A 24 15.78 6.49 -17.30
N ILE A 25 16.29 5.36 -16.85
CA ILE A 25 16.80 5.13 -15.49
C ILE A 25 18.31 4.93 -15.56
N ASN A 26 19.00 5.19 -14.46
CA ASN A 26 20.44 5.06 -14.37
C ASN A 26 20.81 4.16 -13.19
N LEU A 27 21.74 3.23 -13.43
CA LEU A 27 22.35 2.43 -12.38
C LEU A 27 23.72 3.07 -12.06
N LEU A 28 23.84 3.59 -10.84
CA LEU A 28 25.09 4.19 -10.35
C LEU A 28 26.11 3.11 -10.00
N GLU A 29 27.38 3.47 -10.05
CA GLU A 29 28.46 2.67 -9.45
C GLU A 29 28.22 2.43 -7.96
N PRO A 30 28.61 1.26 -7.41
CA PRO A 30 28.36 0.91 -6.00
C PRO A 30 28.88 1.96 -5.00
N LYS A 31 30.06 2.56 -5.25
CA LYS A 31 30.61 3.65 -4.42
C LYS A 31 29.70 4.87 -4.37
N LYS A 32 29.14 5.27 -5.51
CA LYS A 32 28.20 6.40 -5.58
C LYS A 32 26.87 6.10 -4.88
N ARG A 33 26.40 4.84 -4.93
CA ARG A 33 25.21 4.42 -4.16
C ARG A 33 25.50 4.50 -2.66
N LEU A 34 26.67 4.07 -2.21
CA LEU A 34 27.06 4.21 -0.81
C LEU A 34 27.13 5.69 -0.37
N GLU A 35 27.68 6.57 -1.19
CA GLU A 35 27.70 8.02 -0.92
C GLU A 35 26.27 8.58 -0.83
N ALA A 36 25.40 8.22 -1.76
CA ALA A 36 24.01 8.67 -1.79
C ALA A 36 23.21 8.24 -0.54
N ILE A 37 23.34 6.99 -0.09
CA ILE A 37 22.62 6.53 1.11
C ILE A 37 23.19 7.15 2.40
N LYS A 38 24.49 7.43 2.46
CA LYS A 38 25.11 8.19 3.56
C LYS A 38 24.56 9.63 3.62
N GLU A 39 24.49 10.31 2.47
CA GLU A 39 23.90 11.66 2.38
C GLU A 39 22.44 11.65 2.82
N ALA A 40 21.69 10.60 2.48
CA ALA A 40 20.31 10.37 2.89
C ALA A 40 20.17 9.93 4.37
N GLY A 41 21.25 9.84 5.14
CA GLY A 41 21.22 9.38 6.54
C GLY A 41 20.62 7.98 6.68
N PHE A 42 20.99 7.07 5.80
CA PHE A 42 20.49 5.68 5.76
C PHE A 42 18.98 5.51 5.75
N ASN A 43 18.24 6.59 5.42
CA ASN A 43 16.80 6.58 5.23
C ASN A 43 16.47 6.63 3.73
N THR A 44 15.91 5.56 3.20
CA THR A 44 15.59 5.44 1.77
C THR A 44 14.57 6.47 1.26
N PHE A 45 13.75 7.08 2.15
CA PHE A 45 12.87 8.19 1.80
C PHE A 45 13.62 9.46 1.39
N LEU A 46 14.83 9.67 1.90
CA LEU A 46 15.62 10.88 1.66
C LEU A 46 16.55 10.75 0.44
N LEU A 47 16.59 9.58 -0.20
CA LEU A 47 17.30 9.40 -1.47
C LEU A 47 16.74 10.27 -2.57
N LYS A 48 17.61 10.91 -3.34
CA LYS A 48 17.23 11.68 -4.53
C LYS A 48 16.86 10.73 -5.67
N ASN A 49 15.84 11.06 -6.43
CA ASN A 49 15.35 10.15 -7.49
C ASN A 49 16.41 9.81 -8.55
N HIS A 50 17.35 10.72 -8.84
CA HIS A 50 18.41 10.48 -9.84
C HIS A 50 19.47 9.47 -9.36
N ASP A 51 19.53 9.17 -8.06
CA ASP A 51 20.42 8.18 -7.48
C ASP A 51 19.80 6.78 -7.45
N VAL A 52 18.49 6.69 -7.71
CA VAL A 52 17.72 5.45 -7.62
C VAL A 52 17.61 4.80 -9.00
N PHE A 53 17.96 3.51 -9.07
CA PHE A 53 17.79 2.71 -10.28
C PHE A 53 16.37 2.16 -10.39
N LEU A 54 15.92 1.39 -9.42
CA LEU A 54 14.56 0.84 -9.36
C LEU A 54 13.82 1.39 -8.14
N ASP A 55 12.86 2.27 -8.37
CA ASP A 55 12.09 2.87 -7.28
C ASP A 55 10.96 1.96 -6.84
N MET A 56 11.25 1.09 -5.88
CA MET A 56 10.30 0.17 -5.25
C MET A 56 9.81 0.69 -3.89
N LEU A 57 9.89 2.02 -3.65
CA LEU A 57 9.45 2.62 -2.40
C LEU A 57 7.93 2.52 -2.24
N THR A 58 7.18 2.84 -3.29
CA THR A 58 5.71 2.90 -3.28
C THR A 58 5.13 2.76 -4.69
N ASP A 59 3.87 2.36 -4.78
CA ASP A 59 3.05 2.42 -5.99
C ASP A 59 2.28 3.73 -6.13
N SER A 60 2.27 4.57 -5.09
CA SER A 60 1.41 5.75 -5.00
C SER A 60 1.82 6.86 -5.97
N GLY A 61 1.06 7.01 -7.06
CA GLY A 61 1.26 8.05 -8.09
C GLY A 61 2.41 7.77 -9.05
N VAL A 62 2.95 6.56 -9.06
CA VAL A 62 4.03 6.11 -9.94
C VAL A 62 3.64 4.93 -10.83
N ASN A 63 2.39 4.46 -10.76
CA ASN A 63 1.83 3.49 -11.70
C ASN A 63 1.79 4.10 -13.12
N ALA A 64 2.04 3.28 -14.13
CA ALA A 64 1.93 3.73 -15.51
C ALA A 64 0.46 3.89 -15.93
N MET A 65 0.13 5.04 -16.49
CA MET A 65 -1.19 5.31 -17.08
C MET A 65 -1.34 4.62 -18.44
N SER A 66 -2.58 4.27 -18.80
CA SER A 66 -2.91 3.80 -20.14
C SER A 66 -2.90 4.94 -21.16
N ASP A 67 -2.87 4.60 -22.45
CA ASP A 67 -3.04 5.56 -23.54
C ASP A 67 -4.45 6.19 -23.54
N LYS A 68 -5.46 5.45 -23.06
CA LYS A 68 -6.82 5.98 -22.88
C LYS A 68 -6.89 7.02 -21.77
N GLN A 69 -6.21 6.78 -20.62
CA GLN A 69 -6.10 7.77 -19.55
C GLN A 69 -5.42 9.06 -20.03
N GLN A 70 -4.32 8.93 -20.76
CA GLN A 70 -3.61 10.10 -21.31
C GLN A 70 -4.44 10.87 -22.35
N ALA A 71 -5.19 10.16 -23.20
CA ALA A 71 -6.10 10.79 -24.15
C ALA A 71 -7.25 11.53 -23.45
N ALA A 72 -7.83 10.93 -22.40
CA ALA A 72 -8.89 11.54 -21.61
C ALA A 72 -8.43 12.85 -20.94
N MET A 73 -7.20 12.91 -20.43
CA MET A 73 -6.64 14.14 -19.84
C MET A 73 -6.65 15.34 -20.78
N LEU A 74 -6.58 15.11 -22.12
CA LEU A 74 -6.64 16.18 -23.12
C LEU A 74 -8.07 16.67 -23.40
N GLN A 75 -9.10 15.96 -22.93
CA GLN A 75 -10.51 16.29 -23.10
C GLN A 75 -11.12 16.97 -21.88
N ALA A 76 -10.33 17.15 -20.82
CA ALA A 76 -10.79 17.76 -19.58
C ALA A 76 -11.25 19.20 -19.81
N ASP A 77 -12.40 19.55 -19.25
CA ASP A 77 -12.95 20.90 -19.28
C ASP A 77 -12.53 21.67 -18.01
N ASP A 78 -11.66 22.64 -18.16
CA ASP A 78 -11.15 23.45 -17.05
C ASP A 78 -12.26 24.40 -16.52
N SER A 79 -13.17 23.87 -15.70
CA SER A 79 -14.23 24.64 -15.02
C SER A 79 -14.05 24.59 -13.49
N TYR A 80 -14.17 25.75 -12.84
CA TYR A 80 -14.09 25.83 -11.37
C TYR A 80 -15.27 25.12 -10.69
N ALA A 81 -16.46 25.16 -11.27
CA ALA A 81 -17.67 24.57 -10.71
C ALA A 81 -18.47 23.85 -11.78
N GLY A 82 -18.91 22.63 -11.50
CA GLY A 82 -19.82 21.89 -12.35
C GLY A 82 -19.24 21.44 -13.68
N SER A 83 -17.94 21.05 -13.71
CA SER A 83 -17.30 20.53 -14.92
C SER A 83 -17.98 19.25 -15.42
N GLU A 84 -18.02 19.04 -16.73
CA GLU A 84 -18.47 17.77 -17.32
C GLU A 84 -17.59 16.60 -16.87
N THR A 85 -16.29 16.87 -16.66
CA THR A 85 -15.32 15.91 -16.09
C THR A 85 -15.74 15.39 -14.72
N PHE A 86 -16.29 16.27 -13.85
CA PHE A 86 -16.81 15.84 -12.54
C PHE A 86 -17.93 14.79 -12.70
N PHE A 87 -18.88 15.04 -13.59
CA PHE A 87 -19.98 14.11 -13.83
C PHE A 87 -19.54 12.81 -14.50
N ARG A 88 -18.50 12.84 -15.33
CA ARG A 88 -17.89 11.61 -15.87
C ARG A 88 -17.23 10.76 -14.76
N LEU A 89 -16.52 11.40 -13.84
CA LEU A 89 -15.93 10.70 -12.69
C LEU A 89 -17.04 10.16 -11.76
N GLU A 90 -18.10 10.92 -11.52
CA GLU A 90 -19.28 10.46 -10.76
C GLU A 90 -19.89 9.21 -11.38
N ALA A 91 -20.09 9.20 -12.70
CA ALA A 91 -20.64 8.05 -13.40
C ALA A 91 -19.71 6.81 -13.30
N ALA A 92 -18.40 7.00 -13.39
CA ALA A 92 -17.43 5.91 -13.22
C ALA A 92 -17.46 5.32 -11.78
N ILE A 93 -17.58 6.17 -10.75
CA ILE A 93 -17.72 5.76 -9.35
C ILE A 93 -19.04 5.01 -9.14
N GLN A 94 -20.15 5.52 -9.67
CA GLN A 94 -21.45 4.85 -9.59
C GLN A 94 -21.43 3.48 -10.28
N LYS A 95 -20.80 3.38 -11.45
CA LYS A 95 -20.63 2.11 -12.18
C LYS A 95 -19.83 1.10 -11.37
N MET A 96 -18.75 1.55 -10.72
CA MET A 96 -17.85 0.68 -9.96
C MET A 96 -18.44 0.24 -8.62
N PHE A 97 -19.01 1.16 -7.84
CA PHE A 97 -19.39 0.93 -6.45
C PHE A 97 -20.89 1.03 -6.18
N GLY A 98 -21.70 1.52 -7.12
CA GLY A 98 -23.12 1.77 -6.89
C GLY A 98 -23.41 2.91 -5.90
N MET A 99 -22.39 3.69 -5.51
CA MET A 99 -22.52 4.79 -4.55
C MET A 99 -23.20 6.01 -5.17
N LYS A 100 -24.16 6.62 -4.43
CA LYS A 100 -24.99 7.73 -4.91
C LYS A 100 -24.27 9.07 -4.90
N PHE A 101 -23.42 9.30 -3.90
CA PHE A 101 -22.72 10.57 -3.69
C PHE A 101 -21.21 10.32 -3.63
N PHE A 102 -20.44 11.30 -4.11
CA PHE A 102 -19.01 11.30 -3.86
C PHE A 102 -18.49 12.71 -3.56
N LEU A 103 -17.37 12.78 -2.86
CA LEU A 103 -16.62 13.99 -2.54
C LEU A 103 -15.21 13.81 -3.08
N PRO A 104 -14.77 14.63 -4.03
CA PRO A 104 -13.40 14.58 -4.55
C PRO A 104 -12.40 15.12 -3.53
N ALA A 105 -11.19 14.57 -3.50
CA ALA A 105 -10.09 15.04 -2.69
C ALA A 105 -8.76 14.85 -3.43
N HIS A 106 -7.73 15.63 -3.10
CA HIS A 106 -6.46 15.58 -3.82
C HIS A 106 -5.68 14.28 -3.63
N GLN A 107 -6.00 13.48 -2.59
CA GLN A 107 -5.41 12.15 -2.35
C GLN A 107 -6.13 11.40 -1.21
N GLY A 108 -5.80 10.08 -1.04
CA GLY A 108 -6.44 9.22 -0.04
C GLY A 108 -6.30 9.72 1.41
N ARG A 109 -5.13 10.23 1.83
CA ARG A 109 -4.96 10.74 3.21
C ARG A 109 -5.82 11.98 3.51
N ALA A 110 -6.19 12.75 2.50
CA ALA A 110 -7.17 13.82 2.66
C ALA A 110 -8.57 13.25 2.94
N CYS A 111 -8.92 12.14 2.31
CA CYS A 111 -10.15 11.41 2.61
C CYS A 111 -10.15 10.89 4.05
N GLU A 112 -9.04 10.30 4.52
CA GLU A 112 -8.87 9.87 5.92
C GLU A 112 -9.05 11.03 6.90
N HIS A 113 -8.47 12.19 6.61
CA HIS A 113 -8.63 13.40 7.43
C HIS A 113 -10.11 13.83 7.52
N ILE A 114 -10.79 13.95 6.38
CA ILE A 114 -12.19 14.39 6.33
C ILE A 114 -13.10 13.42 7.05
N ILE A 115 -12.95 12.11 6.85
CA ILE A 115 -13.73 11.08 7.52
C ILE A 115 -13.50 11.13 9.03
N SER A 116 -12.24 11.19 9.47
CA SER A 116 -11.91 11.27 10.90
C SER A 116 -12.49 12.53 11.52
N LYS A 117 -12.30 13.69 10.88
CA LYS A 117 -12.84 14.98 11.32
C LYS A 117 -14.36 15.00 11.44
N ALA A 118 -15.06 14.33 10.53
CA ALA A 118 -16.52 14.30 10.49
C ALA A 118 -17.14 13.30 11.48
N LEU A 119 -16.44 12.21 11.80
CA LEU A 119 -17.05 11.07 12.49
C LEU A 119 -16.44 10.75 13.84
N VAL A 120 -15.14 11.05 14.06
CA VAL A 120 -14.47 10.71 15.32
C VAL A 120 -14.72 11.79 16.37
N ASN A 121 -15.16 11.36 17.54
CA ASN A 121 -15.21 12.23 18.73
C ASN A 121 -14.16 11.77 19.75
N LYS A 122 -13.77 12.70 20.62
CA LYS A 122 -12.77 12.43 21.66
C LYS A 122 -13.17 11.22 22.51
N GLY A 123 -12.25 10.28 22.65
CA GLY A 123 -12.42 9.06 23.44
C GLY A 123 -13.16 7.93 22.72
N GLN A 124 -13.57 8.11 21.46
CA GLN A 124 -14.18 7.02 20.70
C GLN A 124 -13.12 6.14 20.03
N ALA A 125 -13.48 4.86 19.90
CA ALA A 125 -12.68 3.88 19.17
C ALA A 125 -12.97 3.89 17.66
N VAL A 126 -11.95 3.63 16.85
CA VAL A 126 -12.08 3.15 15.48
C VAL A 126 -11.52 1.72 15.44
N LEU A 127 -12.37 0.77 15.09
CA LEU A 127 -11.98 -0.65 14.99
C LEU A 127 -11.52 -0.90 13.56
N MET A 128 -10.35 -1.55 13.40
CA MET A 128 -9.75 -1.78 12.08
C MET A 128 -9.28 -3.23 11.94
N ASN A 129 -9.26 -3.76 10.71
CA ASN A 129 -8.50 -5.00 10.49
C ASN A 129 -7.04 -4.78 10.88
N TYR A 130 -6.37 -3.81 10.28
CA TYR A 130 -5.09 -3.29 10.75
C TYR A 130 -4.98 -1.79 10.43
N HIS A 131 -4.18 -1.05 11.18
CA HIS A 131 -4.03 0.37 10.90
C HIS A 131 -3.14 0.62 9.67
N PHE A 132 -3.35 1.77 9.04
CA PHE A 132 -2.33 2.40 8.21
C PHE A 132 -1.81 3.64 8.93
N THR A 133 -0.54 3.97 8.76
CA THR A 133 0.15 5.01 9.54
C THR A 133 -0.61 6.35 9.56
N THR A 134 -1.11 6.81 8.40
CA THR A 134 -1.85 8.08 8.32
C THR A 134 -3.28 7.97 8.85
N SER A 135 -3.96 6.85 8.67
CA SER A 135 -5.31 6.65 9.20
C SER A 135 -5.32 6.67 10.72
N LYS A 136 -4.36 5.98 11.36
CA LYS A 136 -4.17 6.03 12.82
C LYS A 136 -3.87 7.45 13.30
N ALA A 137 -2.96 8.16 12.60
CA ALA A 137 -2.61 9.53 12.95
C ALA A 137 -3.83 10.47 12.94
N HIS A 138 -4.70 10.40 11.91
CA HIS A 138 -5.90 11.24 11.84
C HIS A 138 -6.91 10.93 12.95
N VAL A 139 -7.13 9.66 13.28
CA VAL A 139 -8.00 9.28 14.41
C VAL A 139 -7.48 9.83 15.74
N VAL A 140 -6.18 9.71 15.99
CA VAL A 140 -5.53 10.21 17.22
C VAL A 140 -5.58 11.73 17.28
N LEU A 141 -5.40 12.44 16.17
CA LEU A 141 -5.50 13.92 16.12
C LEU A 141 -6.91 14.42 16.50
N GLU A 142 -7.96 13.67 16.21
CA GLU A 142 -9.33 13.99 16.65
C GLU A 142 -9.62 13.51 18.10
N GLY A 143 -8.62 12.97 18.79
CA GLY A 143 -8.73 12.50 20.17
C GLY A 143 -9.39 11.13 20.33
N GLY A 144 -9.54 10.38 19.24
CA GLY A 144 -9.95 8.97 19.24
C GLY A 144 -8.76 8.03 19.42
N PHE A 145 -9.03 6.74 19.40
CA PHE A 145 -8.00 5.70 19.42
C PHE A 145 -8.36 4.56 18.46
N VAL A 146 -7.34 3.81 18.04
CA VAL A 146 -7.48 2.70 17.10
C VAL A 146 -7.30 1.37 17.81
N GLU A 147 -8.15 0.39 17.49
CA GLU A 147 -7.98 -1.00 17.89
C GLU A 147 -7.90 -1.90 16.66
N GLU A 148 -6.90 -2.76 16.65
CA GLU A 148 -6.63 -3.69 15.57
C GLU A 148 -7.28 -5.03 15.86
N LEU A 149 -8.11 -5.50 14.95
CA LEU A 149 -8.88 -6.72 15.08
C LEU A 149 -8.49 -7.76 14.03
N ILE A 150 -7.23 -7.71 13.57
CA ILE A 150 -6.72 -8.69 12.63
C ILE A 150 -6.76 -10.10 13.23
N THR A 151 -6.96 -11.10 12.39
CA THR A 151 -6.82 -12.51 12.81
C THR A 151 -5.37 -12.80 13.21
N ASP A 152 -5.16 -13.79 14.07
CA ASP A 152 -3.80 -14.19 14.47
C ASP A 152 -2.98 -14.69 13.27
N GLU A 153 -3.63 -15.28 12.28
CA GLU A 153 -3.04 -15.65 11.00
C GLU A 153 -2.48 -14.43 10.22
N GLY A 154 -3.08 -13.26 10.39
CA GLY A 154 -2.62 -12.01 9.77
C GLY A 154 -1.21 -11.61 10.21
N LEU A 155 -0.86 -11.88 11.45
CA LEU A 155 0.46 -11.59 12.03
C LEU A 155 1.47 -12.73 11.86
N ASN A 156 1.01 -13.91 11.44
CA ASN A 156 1.90 -15.04 11.17
C ASN A 156 2.46 -14.98 9.74
N LEU A 157 3.71 -14.56 9.59
CA LEU A 157 4.36 -14.36 8.29
C LEU A 157 4.42 -15.62 7.43
N ASN A 158 4.47 -16.81 8.05
CA ASN A 158 4.59 -18.09 7.37
C ASN A 158 3.26 -18.85 7.22
N SER A 159 2.14 -18.27 7.65
CA SER A 159 0.83 -18.88 7.51
C SER A 159 0.45 -19.05 6.03
N THR A 160 -0.24 -20.13 5.73
CA THR A 160 -0.80 -20.40 4.39
C THR A 160 -2.22 -19.87 4.22
N CYS A 161 -2.75 -19.15 5.21
CA CYS A 161 -4.08 -18.53 5.16
C CYS A 161 -4.19 -17.61 3.94
N LYS A 162 -5.23 -17.81 3.13
CA LYS A 162 -5.43 -17.08 1.86
C LYS A 162 -5.81 -15.61 2.06
N PHE A 163 -6.42 -15.28 3.19
CA PHE A 163 -7.01 -13.97 3.50
C PHE A 163 -6.57 -13.48 4.89
N LYS A 164 -5.30 -13.17 5.01
CA LYS A 164 -4.69 -12.68 6.24
C LYS A 164 -5.14 -11.28 6.65
N GLY A 165 -5.76 -10.53 5.73
CA GLY A 165 -6.34 -9.20 5.98
C GLY A 165 -7.74 -9.22 6.61
N ASN A 166 -8.29 -10.39 6.92
CA ASN A 166 -9.60 -10.53 7.54
C ASN A 166 -9.65 -9.94 8.95
N ILE A 167 -10.79 -9.34 9.31
CA ILE A 167 -11.12 -9.06 10.71
C ILE A 167 -11.46 -10.38 11.41
N ASP A 168 -10.97 -10.54 12.64
CA ASP A 168 -11.40 -11.57 13.57
C ASP A 168 -12.81 -11.23 14.10
N ILE A 169 -13.77 -12.05 13.73
CA ILE A 169 -15.19 -11.80 14.00
C ILE A 169 -15.51 -11.88 15.50
N ASP A 170 -14.83 -12.75 16.22
CA ASP A 170 -15.06 -12.90 17.66
C ASP A 170 -14.43 -11.72 18.42
N LYS A 171 -13.23 -11.28 18.02
CA LYS A 171 -12.64 -10.04 18.54
C LYS A 171 -13.56 -8.83 18.26
N LEU A 172 -14.14 -8.73 17.06
CA LEU A 172 -15.06 -7.63 16.71
C LEU A 172 -16.29 -7.62 17.62
N LYS A 173 -16.95 -8.75 17.81
CA LYS A 173 -18.14 -8.87 18.70
C LYS A 173 -17.78 -8.53 20.15
N ASP A 174 -16.69 -9.08 20.67
CA ASP A 174 -16.20 -8.82 22.03
C ASP A 174 -15.93 -7.32 22.27
N ARG A 175 -15.29 -6.65 21.27
CA ARG A 175 -14.99 -5.22 21.41
C ARG A 175 -16.23 -4.35 21.35
N ILE A 176 -17.21 -4.67 20.48
CA ILE A 176 -18.47 -3.97 20.43
C ILE A 176 -19.23 -4.11 21.75
N GLU A 177 -19.25 -5.31 22.33
CA GLU A 177 -19.89 -5.56 23.64
C GLU A 177 -19.20 -4.75 24.77
N LYS A 178 -17.87 -4.81 24.85
CA LYS A 178 -17.09 -4.15 25.91
C LYS A 178 -17.12 -2.63 25.84
N LEU A 179 -17.01 -2.06 24.65
CA LEU A 179 -16.99 -0.61 24.46
C LEU A 179 -18.40 -0.02 24.45
N GLY A 180 -19.37 -0.77 23.94
CA GLY A 180 -20.68 -0.26 23.58
C GLY A 180 -20.65 0.53 22.27
N ASN A 181 -21.68 0.34 21.43
CA ASN A 181 -21.75 0.89 20.07
C ASN A 181 -21.59 2.43 19.99
N LYS A 182 -22.04 3.18 21.01
CA LYS A 182 -21.92 4.66 21.08
C LYS A 182 -20.48 5.16 21.22
N ASN A 183 -19.58 4.32 21.71
CA ASN A 183 -18.17 4.64 21.90
C ASN A 183 -17.29 4.17 20.72
N ILE A 184 -17.92 3.68 19.64
CA ILE A 184 -17.26 3.28 18.40
C ILE A 184 -17.70 4.24 17.29
N SER A 185 -16.74 4.93 16.68
CA SER A 185 -17.02 5.88 15.59
C SER A 185 -17.38 5.14 14.30
N PHE A 186 -16.59 4.17 13.93
CA PHE A 186 -16.79 3.30 12.76
C PHE A 186 -15.88 2.07 12.81
N VAL A 187 -16.21 1.07 11.99
CA VAL A 187 -15.30 -0.03 11.64
C VAL A 187 -14.67 0.27 10.29
N ARG A 188 -13.35 0.13 10.16
CA ARG A 188 -12.61 0.32 8.90
C ARG A 188 -11.96 -0.99 8.45
N MET A 189 -12.20 -1.36 7.20
CA MET A 189 -11.46 -2.44 6.55
C MET A 189 -10.59 -1.90 5.42
N GLU A 190 -9.30 -2.17 5.48
CA GLU A 190 -8.34 -1.84 4.44
C GLU A 190 -8.20 -3.00 3.46
N ALA A 191 -8.54 -2.74 2.20
CA ALA A 191 -8.29 -3.68 1.13
C ALA A 191 -6.79 -3.78 0.86
N GLY A 192 -6.25 -5.01 0.90
CA GLY A 192 -4.81 -5.22 0.74
C GLY A 192 -4.01 -4.59 1.90
N THR A 193 -4.26 -5.05 3.12
CA THR A 193 -3.71 -4.53 4.39
C THR A 193 -2.20 -4.29 4.32
N ASN A 194 -1.81 -3.04 4.19
CA ASN A 194 -0.46 -2.62 3.77
C ASN A 194 0.65 -3.05 4.72
N LEU A 195 0.47 -2.80 6.03
CA LEU A 195 1.53 -3.00 7.03
C LEU A 195 1.78 -4.46 7.38
N ILE A 196 0.91 -5.37 6.97
CA ILE A 196 1.09 -6.82 7.16
C ILE A 196 1.41 -7.56 5.84
N GLY A 197 1.99 -6.87 4.88
CA GLY A 197 2.43 -7.47 3.63
C GLY A 197 1.41 -7.37 2.49
N GLY A 198 0.54 -6.36 2.47
CA GLY A 198 -0.46 -6.17 1.42
C GLY A 198 -1.53 -7.26 1.41
N GLN A 199 -1.84 -7.86 2.57
CA GLN A 199 -2.68 -9.05 2.67
C GLN A 199 -4.16 -8.75 2.41
N PRO A 200 -4.84 -9.55 1.57
CA PRO A 200 -6.24 -9.34 1.23
C PRO A 200 -7.18 -9.80 2.32
N PHE A 201 -8.38 -9.21 2.35
CA PHE A 201 -9.56 -9.76 3.02
C PHE A 201 -10.45 -10.50 2.00
N SER A 202 -11.29 -11.43 2.48
CA SER A 202 -12.30 -12.15 1.69
C SER A 202 -13.63 -11.38 1.64
N LEU A 203 -14.39 -11.55 0.56
CA LEU A 203 -15.74 -11.00 0.46
C LEU A 203 -16.64 -11.55 1.57
N GLU A 204 -16.54 -12.84 1.89
CA GLU A 204 -17.28 -13.50 2.98
C GLU A 204 -17.04 -12.81 4.34
N ASN A 205 -15.77 -12.52 4.68
CA ASN A 205 -15.46 -11.80 5.91
C ASN A 205 -16.03 -10.37 5.90
N PHE A 206 -15.95 -9.69 4.77
CA PHE A 206 -16.51 -8.34 4.62
C PHE A 206 -18.03 -8.35 4.78
N GLU A 207 -18.74 -9.35 4.25
CA GLU A 207 -20.18 -9.54 4.43
C GLU A 207 -20.55 -9.75 5.92
N GLU A 208 -19.79 -10.57 6.63
CA GLU A 208 -20.02 -10.84 8.05
C GLU A 208 -19.80 -9.58 8.90
N VAL A 209 -18.70 -8.86 8.65
CA VAL A 209 -18.41 -7.58 9.31
C VAL A 209 -19.54 -6.58 9.05
N SER A 210 -20.00 -6.43 7.79
CA SER A 210 -21.13 -5.54 7.43
C SER A 210 -22.40 -5.87 8.19
N LYS A 211 -22.73 -7.16 8.29
CA LYS A 211 -23.91 -7.63 9.05
C LYS A 211 -23.83 -7.24 10.53
N ILE A 212 -22.67 -7.41 11.15
CA ILE A 212 -22.45 -7.04 12.56
C ILE A 212 -22.53 -5.52 12.72
N CYS A 213 -21.89 -4.74 11.84
CA CYS A 213 -21.92 -3.28 11.87
C CYS A 213 -23.35 -2.74 11.75
N LYS A 214 -24.13 -3.24 10.79
CA LYS A 214 -25.55 -2.88 10.59
C LYS A 214 -26.40 -3.20 11.81
N ALA A 215 -26.21 -4.38 12.44
CA ALA A 215 -26.95 -4.77 13.64
C ALA A 215 -26.69 -3.86 14.84
N ASN A 216 -25.52 -3.22 14.90
CA ASN A 216 -25.10 -2.33 15.99
C ASN A 216 -25.18 -0.83 15.63
N ASN A 217 -25.66 -0.47 14.43
CA ASN A 217 -25.70 0.90 13.92
C ASN A 217 -24.31 1.58 13.93
N ILE A 218 -23.27 0.83 13.61
CA ILE A 218 -21.88 1.31 13.48
C ILE A 218 -21.57 1.42 11.98
N PRO A 219 -21.10 2.58 11.47
CA PRO A 219 -20.72 2.71 10.06
C PRO A 219 -19.57 1.79 9.66
N LEU A 220 -19.67 1.14 8.50
CA LEU A 220 -18.60 0.38 7.89
C LEU A 220 -17.91 1.21 6.80
N VAL A 221 -16.60 1.44 6.97
CA VAL A 221 -15.76 2.20 6.05
C VAL A 221 -14.80 1.27 5.32
N LEU A 222 -14.86 1.26 3.99
CA LEU A 222 -13.89 0.54 3.15
C LEU A 222 -12.79 1.49 2.68
N ASP A 223 -11.54 1.20 3.05
CA ASP A 223 -10.38 1.77 2.35
C ASP A 223 -10.09 0.95 1.10
N ALA A 224 -10.46 1.50 -0.03
CA ALA A 224 -10.31 0.88 -1.34
C ALA A 224 -9.00 1.25 -2.05
N SER A 225 -8.02 1.85 -1.36
CA SER A 225 -6.77 2.33 -2.00
C SER A 225 -5.99 1.20 -2.70
N LEU A 226 -5.95 0.00 -2.14
CA LEU A 226 -5.32 -1.19 -2.75
C LEU A 226 -6.34 -2.22 -3.25
N LEU A 227 -7.57 -1.77 -3.52
CA LEU A 227 -8.68 -2.66 -3.87
C LEU A 227 -8.41 -3.47 -5.13
N SER A 228 -7.70 -2.95 -6.13
CA SER A 228 -7.40 -3.70 -7.35
C SER A 228 -6.75 -5.06 -7.08
N ASP A 229 -5.73 -5.08 -6.18
CA ASP A 229 -5.04 -6.31 -5.84
C ASP A 229 -5.93 -7.23 -4.98
N ASN A 230 -6.70 -6.65 -4.05
CA ASN A 230 -7.64 -7.39 -3.23
C ASN A 230 -8.74 -8.08 -4.07
N LEU A 231 -9.25 -7.39 -5.11
CA LEU A 231 -10.23 -7.96 -6.05
C LEU A 231 -9.67 -9.17 -6.80
N HIS A 232 -8.41 -9.08 -7.26
CA HIS A 232 -7.74 -10.21 -7.87
C HIS A 232 -7.70 -11.42 -6.92
N PHE A 233 -7.36 -11.21 -5.66
CA PHE A 233 -7.30 -12.29 -4.67
C PHE A 233 -8.67 -12.84 -4.29
N ILE A 234 -9.71 -12.00 -4.14
CA ILE A 234 -11.08 -12.46 -3.97
C ILE A 234 -11.46 -13.36 -5.16
N LYS A 235 -11.29 -12.87 -6.38
CA LYS A 235 -11.62 -13.59 -7.62
C LYS A 235 -10.91 -14.94 -7.73
N THR A 236 -9.64 -15.02 -7.33
CA THR A 236 -8.81 -16.21 -7.56
C THR A 236 -8.75 -17.17 -6.38
N ARG A 237 -8.94 -16.69 -5.13
CA ARG A 237 -8.76 -17.48 -3.92
C ARG A 237 -10.07 -17.86 -3.23
N GLU A 238 -11.17 -17.13 -3.48
CA GLU A 238 -12.49 -17.38 -2.88
C GLU A 238 -13.39 -18.14 -3.85
N GLU A 239 -13.84 -19.34 -3.45
CA GLU A 239 -14.52 -20.27 -4.35
C GLU A 239 -15.81 -19.69 -4.92
N ASN A 240 -16.61 -19.04 -4.06
CA ASN A 240 -17.91 -18.47 -4.43
C ASN A 240 -17.79 -17.28 -5.39
N CYS A 241 -16.60 -16.66 -5.48
CA CYS A 241 -16.36 -15.47 -6.31
C CYS A 241 -15.74 -15.80 -7.68
N LYS A 242 -15.33 -17.05 -7.93
CA LYS A 242 -14.65 -17.42 -9.19
C LYS A 242 -15.44 -17.13 -10.45
N ASN A 243 -16.76 -17.21 -10.40
CA ASN A 243 -17.65 -16.95 -11.53
C ASN A 243 -18.19 -15.51 -11.58
N MET A 244 -17.96 -14.70 -10.54
CA MET A 244 -18.36 -13.29 -10.52
C MET A 244 -17.44 -12.47 -11.40
N THR A 245 -17.95 -11.44 -12.04
CA THR A 245 -17.14 -10.40 -12.67
C THR A 245 -16.53 -9.49 -11.59
N ILE A 246 -15.47 -8.78 -11.93
CA ILE A 246 -14.90 -7.79 -11.01
C ILE A 246 -15.93 -6.73 -10.64
N ASN A 247 -16.78 -6.31 -11.59
CA ASN A 247 -17.82 -5.33 -11.33
C ASN A 247 -18.88 -5.85 -10.33
N GLU A 248 -19.29 -7.11 -10.42
CA GLU A 248 -20.22 -7.70 -9.45
C GLU A 248 -19.64 -7.71 -8.03
N ILE A 249 -18.33 -7.99 -7.90
CA ILE A 249 -17.64 -7.96 -6.61
C ILE A 249 -17.57 -6.52 -6.07
N THR A 250 -17.23 -5.53 -6.91
CA THR A 250 -17.14 -4.14 -6.47
C THR A 250 -18.49 -3.55 -6.08
N LEU A 251 -19.56 -3.86 -6.84
CA LEU A 251 -20.93 -3.46 -6.51
C LEU A 251 -21.38 -4.08 -5.18
N LYS A 252 -21.03 -5.35 -4.94
CA LYS A 252 -21.34 -6.01 -3.67
C LYS A 252 -20.62 -5.35 -2.49
N LEU A 253 -19.34 -5.01 -2.63
CA LEU A 253 -18.60 -4.25 -1.63
C LEU A 253 -19.22 -2.87 -1.39
N GLY A 254 -19.73 -2.21 -2.45
CA GLY A 254 -20.46 -0.95 -2.36
C GLY A 254 -21.76 -1.08 -1.56
N GLU A 255 -22.57 -2.11 -1.85
CA GLU A 255 -23.83 -2.38 -1.12
C GLU A 255 -23.60 -2.63 0.39
N LEU A 256 -22.47 -3.23 0.72
CA LEU A 256 -22.13 -3.61 2.09
C LEU A 256 -21.52 -2.45 2.89
N SER A 257 -20.98 -1.43 2.24
CA SER A 257 -20.26 -0.31 2.86
C SER A 257 -21.17 0.91 3.09
N ASP A 258 -20.98 1.63 4.20
CA ASP A 258 -21.58 2.95 4.41
C ASP A 258 -20.74 4.06 3.76
N ILE A 259 -19.43 3.92 3.80
CA ILE A 259 -18.45 4.82 3.18
C ILE A 259 -17.40 3.99 2.47
N ILE A 260 -17.03 4.40 1.25
CA ILE A 260 -15.82 3.95 0.56
C ILE A 260 -14.94 5.16 0.33
N TYR A 261 -13.65 5.04 0.62
CA TYR A 261 -12.69 6.04 0.17
C TYR A 261 -11.49 5.37 -0.49
N PHE A 262 -10.80 6.11 -1.35
CA PHE A 262 -9.63 5.60 -2.02
C PHE A 262 -8.61 6.67 -2.38
N SER A 263 -7.36 6.26 -2.46
CA SER A 263 -6.30 7.00 -3.13
C SER A 263 -6.29 6.62 -4.61
N ALA A 264 -6.67 7.54 -5.48
CA ALA A 264 -6.55 7.33 -6.92
C ALA A 264 -5.10 7.28 -7.40
N ARG A 265 -4.16 7.68 -6.53
CA ARG A 265 -2.72 7.47 -6.77
C ARG A 265 -2.35 5.98 -6.83
N LYS A 266 -3.25 5.09 -6.37
CA LYS A 266 -3.15 3.63 -6.36
C LYS A 266 -4.29 3.02 -7.18
N LEU A 267 -5.53 3.11 -6.70
CA LEU A 267 -6.73 2.67 -7.44
C LEU A 267 -6.95 3.58 -8.65
N GLY A 268 -7.05 2.99 -9.84
CA GLY A 268 -7.25 3.75 -11.09
C GLY A 268 -6.00 4.44 -11.64
N SER A 269 -4.83 4.34 -10.97
CA SER A 269 -3.52 4.81 -11.48
C SER A 269 -3.48 6.30 -11.93
N GLY A 270 -4.33 7.16 -11.33
CA GLY A 270 -4.32 8.62 -11.51
C GLY A 270 -3.66 9.35 -10.34
N ARG A 271 -3.98 10.62 -10.12
CA ARG A 271 -3.54 11.40 -8.96
C ARG A 271 -4.72 12.13 -8.34
N GLY A 272 -5.20 11.65 -7.21
CA GLY A 272 -6.36 12.19 -6.51
C GLY A 272 -6.88 11.21 -5.49
N GLY A 273 -8.12 11.40 -5.07
CA GLY A 273 -8.87 10.53 -4.18
C GLY A 273 -10.34 10.89 -4.17
N ALA A 274 -11.15 10.05 -3.57
CA ALA A 274 -12.57 10.31 -3.37
C ALA A 274 -13.10 9.63 -2.12
N ILE A 275 -14.14 10.22 -1.55
CA ILE A 275 -15.00 9.62 -0.52
C ILE A 275 -16.36 9.38 -1.16
N CYS A 276 -16.88 8.17 -1.09
CA CYS A 276 -18.13 7.75 -1.70
C CYS A 276 -19.09 7.24 -0.63
N THR A 277 -20.36 7.56 -0.74
CA THR A 277 -21.41 7.07 0.17
C THR A 277 -22.78 7.12 -0.50
N SER A 278 -23.71 6.24 -0.11
CA SER A 278 -25.12 6.35 -0.45
C SER A 278 -25.95 6.98 0.68
N ASN A 279 -25.34 7.25 1.83
CA ASN A 279 -25.99 7.83 2.99
C ASN A 279 -25.90 9.37 2.96
N GLU A 280 -27.02 10.03 2.75
CA GLU A 280 -27.08 11.49 2.65
C GLU A 280 -26.65 12.20 3.95
N ILE A 281 -26.91 11.60 5.11
CA ILE A 281 -26.52 12.20 6.41
C ILE A 281 -24.99 12.20 6.53
N LEU A 282 -24.32 11.08 6.17
CA LEU A 282 -22.85 10.99 6.17
C LEU A 282 -22.26 11.94 5.12
N PHE A 283 -22.85 11.99 3.93
CA PHE A 283 -22.44 12.93 2.89
C PHE A 283 -22.44 14.38 3.39
N LYS A 284 -23.57 14.84 3.98
CA LYS A 284 -23.69 16.21 4.50
C LYS A 284 -22.73 16.51 5.64
N LYS A 285 -22.43 15.55 6.50
CA LYS A 285 -21.42 15.72 7.56
C LYS A 285 -20.01 16.00 7.01
N MET A 286 -19.65 15.37 5.89
CA MET A 286 -18.33 15.48 5.28
C MET A 286 -18.23 16.62 4.25
N GLN A 287 -19.32 16.94 3.57
CA GLN A 287 -19.37 17.88 2.45
C GLN A 287 -18.76 19.25 2.77
N GLY A 288 -19.03 19.79 3.97
CA GLY A 288 -18.54 21.11 4.37
C GLY A 288 -17.02 21.19 4.54
N PHE A 289 -16.35 20.07 4.73
CA PHE A 289 -14.90 20.02 4.88
C PHE A 289 -14.14 20.07 3.54
N ILE A 290 -14.79 19.72 2.42
CA ILE A 290 -14.18 19.81 1.10
C ILE A 290 -13.78 21.24 0.76
N PRO A 291 -14.66 22.24 0.75
CA PRO A 291 -14.26 23.62 0.44
C PRO A 291 -13.35 24.24 1.51
N LEU A 292 -13.31 23.68 2.70
CA LEU A 292 -12.46 24.18 3.79
C LEU A 292 -11.00 23.68 3.66
N PHE A 293 -10.79 22.41 3.27
CA PHE A 293 -9.48 21.77 3.30
C PHE A 293 -8.91 21.43 1.93
N GLU A 294 -9.76 21.19 0.92
CA GLU A 294 -9.36 20.65 -0.36
C GLU A 294 -9.52 21.68 -1.50
N GLY A 295 -10.74 22.06 -1.78
CA GLY A 295 -11.11 22.94 -2.86
C GLY A 295 -12.62 22.91 -3.07
N PHE A 296 -13.13 23.43 -4.19
CA PHE A 296 -14.57 23.42 -4.39
C PHE A 296 -15.10 21.99 -4.61
N LEU A 297 -16.39 21.78 -4.33
CA LEU A 297 -17.05 20.46 -4.27
C LEU A 297 -16.92 19.63 -5.55
N THR A 298 -16.75 20.28 -6.71
CA THR A 298 -16.69 19.59 -8.00
C THR A 298 -15.27 19.38 -8.54
N TYR A 299 -14.21 19.69 -7.75
CA TYR A 299 -12.85 19.28 -8.08
C TYR A 299 -12.00 18.84 -6.86
N GLY A 300 -12.32 19.27 -5.63
CA GLY A 300 -11.65 18.80 -4.42
C GLY A 300 -10.12 18.94 -4.41
N GLY A 301 -9.60 20.06 -4.89
CA GLY A 301 -8.15 20.31 -4.99
C GLY A 301 -7.41 19.49 -6.06
N MET A 302 -8.12 18.71 -6.88
CA MET A 302 -7.54 17.98 -8.00
C MET A 302 -7.47 18.82 -9.27
N SER A 303 -6.53 18.52 -10.15
CA SER A 303 -6.60 18.94 -11.54
C SER A 303 -7.74 18.19 -12.25
N VAL A 304 -8.52 18.90 -13.05
CA VAL A 304 -9.61 18.32 -13.87
C VAL A 304 -9.07 17.23 -14.81
N ARG A 305 -7.86 17.41 -15.34
CA ARG A 305 -7.17 16.40 -16.17
C ARG A 305 -6.94 15.08 -15.41
N GLU A 306 -6.54 15.15 -14.16
CA GLU A 306 -6.37 13.95 -13.33
C GLU A 306 -7.73 13.29 -13.03
N MET A 307 -8.80 14.05 -12.90
CA MET A 307 -10.15 13.50 -12.71
C MET A 307 -10.59 12.67 -13.92
N GLU A 308 -10.30 13.12 -15.16
CA GLU A 308 -10.52 12.33 -16.37
C GLU A 308 -9.70 11.02 -16.36
N ALA A 309 -8.42 11.12 -16.01
CA ALA A 309 -7.56 9.94 -15.91
C ALA A 309 -8.08 8.95 -14.87
N ILE A 310 -8.63 9.44 -13.74
CA ILE A 310 -9.22 8.61 -12.69
C ILE A 310 -10.49 7.92 -13.21
N ALA A 311 -11.38 8.65 -13.89
CA ALA A 311 -12.61 8.06 -14.42
C ALA A 311 -12.34 6.88 -15.35
N VAL A 312 -11.40 7.04 -16.29
CA VAL A 312 -10.94 5.94 -17.17
C VAL A 312 -10.25 4.84 -16.37
N GLY A 313 -9.40 5.18 -15.42
CA GLY A 313 -8.65 4.21 -14.61
C GLY A 313 -9.55 3.35 -13.71
N LEU A 314 -10.65 3.90 -13.20
CA LEU A 314 -11.66 3.13 -12.47
C LEU A 314 -12.37 2.12 -13.38
N GLU A 315 -12.70 2.53 -14.61
CA GLU A 315 -13.28 1.59 -15.59
C GLU A 315 -12.29 0.47 -15.97
N GLU A 316 -11.01 0.80 -16.17
CA GLU A 316 -9.96 -0.18 -16.42
C GLU A 316 -9.74 -1.13 -15.23
N THR A 317 -10.02 -0.69 -14.01
CA THR A 317 -9.95 -1.55 -12.81
C THR A 317 -11.00 -2.66 -12.83
N LEU A 318 -12.05 -2.54 -13.62
CA LEU A 318 -13.04 -3.61 -13.80
C LEU A 318 -12.60 -4.71 -14.78
N ASP A 319 -11.48 -4.52 -15.46
CA ASP A 319 -10.87 -5.49 -16.36
C ASP A 319 -9.94 -6.43 -15.56
N GLU A 320 -10.26 -7.74 -15.58
CA GLU A 320 -9.51 -8.79 -14.88
C GLU A 320 -8.06 -8.89 -15.36
N ASP A 321 -7.81 -8.74 -16.67
CA ASP A 321 -6.45 -8.77 -17.22
C ASP A 321 -5.62 -7.57 -16.73
N MET A 322 -6.25 -6.43 -16.49
CA MET A 322 -5.58 -5.22 -15.99
C MET A 322 -5.19 -5.32 -14.52
N ILE A 323 -6.09 -5.80 -13.66
CA ILE A 323 -5.83 -5.88 -12.21
C ILE A 323 -4.93 -7.07 -11.83
N SER A 324 -4.89 -8.12 -12.62
CA SER A 324 -4.10 -9.32 -12.32
C SER A 324 -2.59 -9.11 -12.47
N GLN A 325 -2.15 -8.14 -13.26
CA GLN A 325 -0.73 -7.97 -13.59
C GLN A 325 0.14 -7.66 -12.37
N GLY A 326 -0.29 -6.77 -11.47
CA GLY A 326 0.43 -6.50 -10.24
C GLY A 326 0.62 -7.76 -9.38
N PRO A 327 -0.48 -8.39 -8.92
CA PRO A 327 -0.41 -9.59 -8.09
C PRO A 327 0.39 -10.74 -8.67
N ILE A 328 0.28 -11.01 -9.99
CA ILE A 328 0.99 -12.13 -10.63
C ILE A 328 2.51 -11.92 -10.63
N PHE A 329 2.98 -10.71 -10.89
CA PHE A 329 4.41 -10.40 -10.82
C PHE A 329 4.93 -10.44 -9.38
N ILE A 330 4.11 -10.03 -8.41
CA ILE A 330 4.44 -10.14 -6.98
C ILE A 330 4.51 -11.62 -6.57
N GLU A 331 3.53 -12.43 -6.94
CA GLU A 331 3.53 -13.87 -6.67
C GLU A 331 4.75 -14.57 -7.29
N PHE A 332 5.14 -14.18 -8.51
CA PHE A 332 6.35 -14.68 -9.16
C PHE A 332 7.61 -14.30 -8.35
N MET A 333 7.76 -13.04 -7.98
CA MET A 333 8.91 -12.59 -7.18
C MET A 333 8.99 -13.33 -5.83
N VAL A 334 7.87 -13.46 -5.12
CA VAL A 334 7.79 -14.21 -3.86
C VAL A 334 8.20 -15.66 -4.07
N LYS A 335 7.70 -16.34 -5.12
CA LYS A 335 8.07 -17.71 -5.46
C LYS A 335 9.57 -17.85 -5.71
N GLU A 336 10.15 -16.94 -6.48
CA GLU A 336 11.59 -16.96 -6.78
C GLU A 336 12.46 -16.75 -5.53
N LEU A 337 12.04 -15.89 -4.60
CA LEU A 337 12.74 -15.68 -3.33
C LEU A 337 12.60 -16.89 -2.40
N VAL A 338 11.41 -17.48 -2.30
CA VAL A 338 11.18 -18.70 -1.50
C VAL A 338 12.04 -19.86 -2.01
N LYS A 339 12.17 -20.07 -3.33
CA LYS A 339 13.05 -21.09 -3.92
C LYS A 339 14.53 -20.94 -3.47
N ARG A 340 14.94 -19.71 -3.17
CA ARG A 340 16.29 -19.37 -2.72
C ARG A 340 16.45 -19.36 -1.20
N GLY A 341 15.40 -19.76 -0.47
CA GLY A 341 15.38 -19.78 0.99
C GLY A 341 15.33 -18.39 1.63
N ILE A 342 15.02 -17.34 0.85
CA ILE A 342 14.95 -15.96 1.34
C ILE A 342 13.60 -15.77 2.06
N PRO A 343 13.60 -15.26 3.31
CA PRO A 343 12.39 -15.13 4.10
C PRO A 343 11.51 -13.97 3.62
N VAL A 344 10.31 -14.31 3.18
CA VAL A 344 9.28 -13.37 2.68
C VAL A 344 7.92 -13.69 3.27
N VAL A 345 7.03 -12.71 3.26
CA VAL A 345 5.62 -12.92 3.66
C VAL A 345 4.94 -13.84 2.66
N THR A 346 4.32 -14.90 3.16
CA THR A 346 3.56 -15.88 2.37
C THR A 346 2.15 -16.10 2.94
N PRO A 347 1.13 -16.37 2.09
CA PRO A 347 1.17 -16.21 0.63
C PRO A 347 1.41 -14.76 0.21
N ALA A 348 1.75 -14.53 -1.05
CA ALA A 348 1.95 -13.17 -1.56
C ALA A 348 0.69 -12.32 -1.37
N GLY A 349 0.86 -11.10 -0.90
CA GLY A 349 -0.16 -10.06 -0.88
C GLY A 349 -0.08 -9.14 -2.09
N GLY A 350 -0.78 -8.01 -2.02
CA GLY A 350 -0.74 -6.97 -3.03
C GLY A 350 0.37 -5.94 -2.82
N LEU A 351 0.41 -4.93 -3.69
CA LEU A 351 1.32 -3.79 -3.66
C LEU A 351 2.78 -4.11 -3.98
N GLY A 352 3.34 -5.17 -3.44
CA GLY A 352 4.74 -5.55 -3.61
C GLY A 352 5.14 -6.81 -2.84
N CYS A 353 6.41 -7.18 -2.96
CA CYS A 353 7.02 -8.24 -2.19
C CYS A 353 7.48 -7.69 -0.82
N HIS A 354 7.26 -8.45 0.25
CA HIS A 354 7.64 -8.05 1.60
C HIS A 354 8.62 -9.07 2.19
N LEU A 355 9.86 -8.65 2.41
CA LEU A 355 10.88 -9.49 3.05
C LEU A 355 10.74 -9.42 4.57
N ASN A 356 10.90 -10.55 5.23
CA ASN A 356 10.97 -10.62 6.70
C ASN A 356 12.39 -10.28 7.15
N ALA A 357 12.63 -9.02 7.53
CA ALA A 357 13.96 -8.53 7.87
C ALA A 357 14.53 -9.16 9.15
N MET A 358 13.66 -9.50 10.14
CA MET A 358 14.09 -10.21 11.35
C MET A 358 14.66 -11.59 11.04
N LYS A 359 14.07 -12.29 10.05
CA LYS A 359 14.56 -13.60 9.59
C LYS A 359 15.71 -13.48 8.62
N PHE A 360 15.80 -12.39 7.89
CA PHE A 360 16.90 -12.13 6.96
C PHE A 360 18.18 -11.76 7.69
N LEU A 361 18.10 -10.93 8.74
CA LEU A 361 19.19 -10.43 9.57
C LEU A 361 19.03 -10.92 11.01
N GLU A 362 19.01 -12.25 11.19
CA GLU A 362 18.75 -12.89 12.52
C GLU A 362 19.75 -12.48 13.62
N HIS A 363 20.91 -12.00 13.25
CA HIS A 363 21.96 -11.53 14.17
C HIS A 363 21.71 -10.12 14.68
N LEU A 364 20.75 -9.36 14.11
CA LEU A 364 20.41 -8.02 14.56
C LEU A 364 19.21 -8.02 15.51
N PRO A 365 19.30 -7.35 16.67
CA PRO A 365 18.15 -7.15 17.52
C PRO A 365 17.18 -6.13 16.89
N GLN A 366 15.90 -6.24 17.19
CA GLN A 366 14.87 -5.42 16.56
C GLN A 366 15.05 -3.90 16.79
N ASN A 367 15.57 -3.51 17.95
CA ASN A 367 15.87 -2.10 18.27
C ASN A 367 17.11 -1.53 17.54
N GLU A 368 17.72 -2.31 16.63
CA GLU A 368 18.73 -1.85 15.68
C GLU A 368 18.19 -1.75 14.25
N TYR A 369 16.87 -1.76 14.11
CA TYR A 369 16.12 -1.48 12.88
C TYR A 369 16.48 -2.38 11.69
N PRO A 370 16.34 -3.70 11.79
CA PRO A 370 16.76 -4.62 10.73
C PRO A 370 16.08 -4.37 9.38
N ALA A 371 14.82 -3.89 9.35
CA ALA A 371 14.16 -3.55 8.10
C ALA A 371 14.80 -2.33 7.41
N GLY A 372 15.20 -1.31 8.19
CA GLY A 372 15.93 -0.15 7.70
C GLY A 372 17.34 -0.50 7.22
N ALA A 373 18.06 -1.34 8.00
CA ALA A 373 19.39 -1.83 7.64
C ALA A 373 19.36 -2.63 6.33
N LEU A 374 18.37 -3.53 6.18
CA LEU A 374 18.18 -4.31 4.96
C LEU A 374 17.84 -3.43 3.75
N ALA A 375 17.02 -2.37 3.95
CA ALA A 375 16.68 -1.41 2.88
C ALA A 375 17.94 -0.67 2.39
N ALA A 376 18.76 -0.19 3.31
CA ALA A 376 20.02 0.49 2.99
C ALA A 376 21.03 -0.46 2.31
N ALA A 377 21.18 -1.67 2.82
CA ALA A 377 22.08 -2.68 2.24
C ALA A 377 21.66 -3.06 0.81
N LEU A 378 20.36 -3.30 0.57
CA LEU A 378 19.84 -3.58 -0.77
C LEU A 378 20.13 -2.42 -1.73
N PHE A 379 19.91 -1.17 -1.29
CA PHE A 379 20.22 -0.02 -2.13
C PHE A 379 21.70 0.05 -2.52
N ILE A 380 22.61 -0.18 -1.58
CA ILE A 380 24.07 -0.21 -1.85
C ILE A 380 24.41 -1.22 -2.94
N VAL A 381 23.87 -2.43 -2.89
CA VAL A 381 24.25 -3.53 -3.79
C VAL A 381 23.46 -3.57 -5.11
N SER A 382 22.34 -2.82 -5.22
CA SER A 382 21.44 -2.92 -6.37
C SER A 382 20.97 -1.59 -6.95
N GLY A 383 21.03 -0.49 -6.19
CA GLY A 383 20.34 0.76 -6.54
C GLY A 383 18.81 0.68 -6.44
N ALA A 384 18.25 -0.43 -5.96
CA ALA A 384 16.81 -0.55 -5.72
C ALA A 384 16.42 0.10 -4.40
N ARG A 385 15.42 1.00 -4.43
CA ARG A 385 14.91 1.71 -3.27
C ARG A 385 13.68 1.01 -2.72
N GLY A 386 13.84 0.24 -1.64
CA GLY A 386 12.74 -0.34 -0.88
C GLY A 386 12.27 0.57 0.25
N MET A 387 11.18 0.18 0.90
CA MET A 387 10.59 0.90 2.03
C MET A 387 10.62 0.05 3.30
N GLU A 388 11.20 0.59 4.34
CA GLU A 388 11.10 0.04 5.68
C GLU A 388 9.63 0.05 6.15
N ARG A 389 9.19 -1.04 6.76
CA ARG A 389 7.88 -1.25 7.39
C ARG A 389 8.06 -2.04 8.68
N GLY A 390 8.58 -1.38 9.69
CA GLY A 390 8.88 -1.94 11.00
C GLY A 390 8.92 -0.85 12.06
N THR A 391 9.80 -0.98 13.02
CA THR A 391 9.90 -0.12 14.20
C THR A 391 10.17 1.36 13.86
N ILE A 392 10.92 1.65 12.78
CA ILE A 392 11.11 3.04 12.31
C ILE A 392 9.77 3.70 11.92
N SER A 393 8.81 2.92 11.40
CA SER A 393 7.49 3.40 11.00
C SER A 393 6.52 3.64 12.16
N GLU A 394 6.81 3.11 13.36
CA GLU A 394 6.02 3.36 14.57
C GLU A 394 6.35 4.72 15.19
N GLN A 395 5.43 5.25 15.98
CA GLN A 395 5.64 6.48 16.76
C GLN A 395 5.96 6.13 18.20
N ARG A 396 6.79 6.96 18.85
CA ARG A 396 6.94 6.87 20.31
C ARG A 396 5.60 7.16 20.98
N ASP A 397 5.38 6.51 22.10
CA ASP A 397 4.22 6.78 22.96
C ASP A 397 4.34 8.16 23.65
N GLU A 398 3.32 8.53 24.42
CA GLU A 398 3.28 9.79 25.17
C GLU A 398 4.38 9.92 26.24
N ASN A 399 4.98 8.81 26.65
CA ASN A 399 6.09 8.76 27.60
C ASN A 399 7.47 8.74 26.90
N GLY A 400 7.48 8.81 25.57
CA GLY A 400 8.69 8.76 24.77
C GLY A 400 9.27 7.34 24.58
N VAL A 401 8.54 6.29 24.98
CA VAL A 401 8.96 4.90 24.79
C VAL A 401 8.72 4.49 23.35
N GLU A 402 9.70 3.85 22.74
CA GLU A 402 9.59 3.29 21.39
C GLU A 402 8.87 1.94 21.43
N PRO A 403 7.66 1.83 20.84
CA PRO A 403 7.04 0.54 20.65
C PRO A 403 7.76 -0.23 19.55
N LEU A 404 8.07 -1.49 19.78
CA LEU A 404 8.55 -2.37 18.73
C LEU A 404 7.38 -2.76 17.84
N ALA A 405 7.58 -2.71 16.52
CA ALA A 405 6.57 -3.15 15.56
C ALA A 405 6.30 -4.66 15.69
N ASN A 406 5.07 -5.08 15.39
CA ASN A 406 4.74 -6.52 15.34
C ASN A 406 5.54 -7.27 14.26
N MET A 407 6.01 -6.56 13.24
CA MET A 407 6.78 -7.10 12.12
C MET A 407 7.86 -6.12 11.69
N GLU A 408 9.00 -6.65 11.28
CA GLU A 408 10.07 -5.91 10.60
C GLU A 408 10.09 -6.34 9.14
N LEU A 409 9.51 -5.53 8.26
CA LEU A 409 9.38 -5.85 6.85
C LEU A 409 10.15 -4.84 5.98
N LEU A 410 10.88 -5.35 4.99
CA LEU A 410 11.30 -4.54 3.85
C LEU A 410 10.30 -4.74 2.72
N ARG A 411 9.56 -3.69 2.37
CA ARG A 411 8.62 -3.69 1.26
C ARG A 411 9.31 -3.26 -0.03
N LEU A 412 9.18 -4.10 -1.06
CA LEU A 412 9.56 -3.81 -2.44
C LEU A 412 8.27 -3.66 -3.25
N ALA A 413 7.78 -2.43 -3.36
CA ALA A 413 6.58 -2.13 -4.12
C ALA A 413 6.82 -2.40 -5.61
N LEU A 414 5.82 -2.96 -6.29
CA LEU A 414 5.82 -3.15 -7.74
C LEU A 414 4.74 -2.26 -8.37
N PRO A 415 5.07 -1.00 -8.70
CA PRO A 415 4.15 -0.13 -9.43
C PRO A 415 3.65 -0.81 -10.68
N ARG A 416 2.32 -0.76 -10.90
CA ARG A 416 1.67 -1.48 -11.99
C ARG A 416 2.18 -1.00 -13.34
N ARG A 417 2.57 -1.95 -14.21
CA ARG A 417 3.00 -1.71 -15.59
C ARG A 417 4.28 -0.87 -15.72
N VAL A 418 5.13 -0.86 -14.69
CA VAL A 418 6.38 -0.06 -14.66
C VAL A 418 7.62 -0.93 -14.84
N PHE A 419 7.73 -2.00 -14.05
CA PHE A 419 8.90 -2.86 -14.10
C PHE A 419 8.68 -4.09 -14.99
N SER A 420 9.73 -4.48 -15.71
CA SER A 420 9.77 -5.71 -16.50
C SER A 420 10.23 -6.89 -15.64
N LEU A 421 10.07 -8.09 -16.17
CA LEU A 421 10.54 -9.32 -15.53
C LEU A 421 12.05 -9.28 -15.25
N SER A 422 12.85 -8.70 -16.16
CA SER A 422 14.30 -8.56 -15.98
C SER A 422 14.67 -7.66 -14.79
N HIS A 423 13.92 -6.58 -14.56
CA HIS A 423 14.11 -5.75 -13.36
C HIS A 423 13.83 -6.53 -12.07
N ILE A 424 12.76 -7.33 -12.06
CA ILE A 424 12.39 -8.14 -10.90
C ILE A 424 13.49 -9.20 -10.64
N MET A 425 13.95 -9.89 -11.70
CA MET A 425 14.98 -10.91 -11.56
C MET A 425 16.33 -10.34 -11.14
N PHE A 426 16.68 -9.11 -11.58
CA PHE A 426 17.87 -8.41 -11.09
C PHE A 426 17.80 -8.18 -9.57
N VAL A 427 16.66 -7.72 -9.06
CA VAL A 427 16.49 -7.53 -7.61
C VAL A 427 16.52 -8.86 -6.84
N VAL A 428 15.93 -9.92 -7.40
CA VAL A 428 16.01 -11.28 -6.82
C VAL A 428 17.47 -11.77 -6.74
N ASP A 429 18.25 -11.56 -7.79
CA ASP A 429 19.67 -11.92 -7.84
C ASP A 429 20.49 -11.18 -6.75
N ARG A 430 20.30 -9.86 -6.64
CA ARG A 430 20.99 -9.05 -5.64
C ARG A 430 20.56 -9.39 -4.22
N LEU A 431 19.28 -9.74 -4.00
CA LEU A 431 18.79 -10.23 -2.71
C LEU A 431 19.38 -11.61 -2.36
N GLU A 432 19.54 -12.50 -3.33
CA GLU A 432 20.20 -13.80 -3.11
C GLU A 432 21.66 -13.62 -2.68
N TRP A 433 22.41 -12.74 -3.37
CA TRP A 433 23.77 -12.43 -2.98
C TRP A 433 23.82 -11.80 -1.58
N LEU A 434 22.96 -10.82 -1.30
CA LEU A 434 22.90 -10.15 0.00
C LEU A 434 22.54 -11.14 1.13
N PHE A 435 21.63 -12.08 0.88
CA PHE A 435 21.26 -13.10 1.86
C PHE A 435 22.43 -14.06 2.18
N LYS A 436 23.23 -14.40 1.19
CA LYS A 436 24.46 -15.20 1.39
C LYS A 436 25.55 -14.45 2.18
N ASN A 437 25.55 -13.13 2.14
CA ASN A 437 26.50 -12.26 2.80
C ASN A 437 25.87 -11.42 3.94
N ARG A 438 24.69 -11.82 4.44
CA ARG A 438 23.88 -11.04 5.38
C ARG A 438 24.57 -10.69 6.70
N GLU A 439 25.51 -11.53 7.14
CA GLU A 439 26.29 -11.30 8.36
C GLU A 439 27.20 -10.05 8.29
N LEU A 440 27.42 -9.51 7.09
CA LEU A 440 28.14 -8.25 6.90
C LEU A 440 27.26 -7.04 7.22
N VAL A 441 25.93 -7.17 7.22
CA VAL A 441 25.01 -6.05 7.47
C VAL A 441 24.88 -5.82 8.98
N GLY A 442 25.20 -4.62 9.42
CA GLY A 442 25.05 -4.20 10.83
C GLY A 442 23.79 -3.38 11.05
N GLY A 443 23.54 -3.04 12.32
CA GLY A 443 22.38 -2.27 12.75
C GLY A 443 22.48 -0.77 12.46
N LEU A 444 21.38 -0.09 12.74
CA LEU A 444 21.23 1.37 12.67
C LEU A 444 20.82 1.94 14.04
N GLU A 445 20.99 3.23 14.22
CA GLU A 445 20.45 4.00 15.34
C GLU A 445 20.06 5.41 14.88
N TRP A 446 19.15 6.08 15.58
CA TRP A 446 18.75 7.44 15.24
C TRP A 446 19.91 8.44 15.40
N SER A 447 20.09 9.30 14.40
CA SER A 447 20.92 10.51 14.49
C SER A 447 20.07 11.77 14.55
N GLU A 448 18.96 11.81 13.83
CA GLU A 448 17.95 12.87 13.87
C GLU A 448 16.57 12.23 13.90
N GLU A 449 15.84 12.30 15.02
CA GLU A 449 14.53 11.68 15.18
C GLU A 449 13.42 12.75 15.28
N PRO A 450 12.56 12.90 14.24
CA PRO A 450 11.39 13.77 14.28
C PRO A 450 10.30 13.25 15.22
N ASN A 451 9.51 14.16 15.79
CA ASN A 451 8.42 13.80 16.72
C ASN A 451 7.19 13.20 16.03
N ILE A 452 6.99 13.42 14.73
CA ILE A 452 5.81 12.96 13.98
C ILE A 452 6.27 12.35 12.66
N LEU A 453 5.72 11.18 12.32
CA LEU A 453 5.98 10.48 11.06
C LEU A 453 7.50 10.37 10.75
N ARG A 454 8.26 9.97 11.77
CA ARG A 454 9.72 9.99 11.82
C ARG A 454 10.37 9.25 10.64
N PHE A 455 9.73 8.21 10.12
CA PHE A 455 10.24 7.46 8.96
C PHE A 455 10.33 8.29 7.67
N PHE A 456 9.57 9.39 7.52
CA PHE A 456 9.66 10.27 6.36
C PHE A 456 10.87 11.22 6.39
N PHE A 457 11.25 11.69 7.59
CA PHE A 457 12.18 12.82 7.73
C PHE A 457 13.41 12.49 8.56
N GLY A 458 13.34 11.43 9.36
CA GLY A 458 14.39 11.07 10.28
C GLY A 458 15.64 10.58 9.59
N LYS A 459 16.80 10.80 10.21
CA LYS A 459 18.07 10.27 9.77
C LYS A 459 18.60 9.27 10.77
N LEU A 460 19.20 8.23 10.24
CA LEU A 460 19.88 7.19 10.99
C LEU A 460 21.39 7.26 10.75
N LYS A 461 22.13 6.60 11.60
CA LYS A 461 23.54 6.32 11.41
C LYS A 461 23.82 4.85 11.65
N ILE A 462 24.89 4.38 11.10
CA ILE A 462 25.33 2.99 11.20
C ILE A 462 25.91 2.69 12.58
N LYS A 463 25.80 1.43 12.99
CA LYS A 463 26.59 0.84 14.06
C LYS A 463 27.76 0.07 13.41
N GLY A 464 28.98 0.48 13.73
CA GLY A 464 30.19 -0.09 13.10
C GLY A 464 30.51 0.51 11.71
N ASP A 465 31.09 -0.32 10.84
CA ASP A 465 31.62 0.04 9.51
C ASP A 465 31.09 -0.90 8.40
N TRP A 466 29.92 -1.45 8.62
CA TRP A 466 29.37 -2.50 7.77
C TRP A 466 29.12 -2.10 6.30
N PRO A 467 28.75 -0.84 5.94
CA PRO A 467 28.51 -0.51 4.54
C PRO A 467 29.77 -0.57 3.68
N GLU A 468 30.91 -0.16 4.23
CA GLU A 468 32.20 -0.25 3.57
C GLU A 468 32.61 -1.71 3.36
N LYS A 469 32.48 -2.56 4.38
CA LYS A 469 32.75 -4.00 4.27
C LYS A 469 31.85 -4.71 3.27
N LEU A 470 30.56 -4.33 3.24
CA LEU A 470 29.62 -4.85 2.27
C LEU A 470 30.02 -4.46 0.83
N LEU A 471 30.44 -3.21 0.64
CA LEU A 471 30.92 -2.71 -0.65
C LEU A 471 32.20 -3.44 -1.08
N GLU A 472 33.17 -3.57 -0.19
CA GLU A 472 34.43 -4.32 -0.48
C GLU A 472 34.14 -5.77 -0.90
N LYS A 473 33.21 -6.44 -0.20
CA LYS A 473 32.81 -7.81 -0.57
C LYS A 473 32.11 -7.85 -1.93
N PHE A 474 31.26 -6.86 -2.22
CA PHE A 474 30.59 -6.76 -3.52
C PHE A 474 31.60 -6.58 -4.66
N GLU A 475 32.60 -5.70 -4.49
CA GLU A 475 33.67 -5.47 -5.46
C GLU A 475 34.57 -6.71 -5.62
N GLN A 476 34.81 -7.47 -4.55
CA GLN A 476 35.56 -8.74 -4.63
C GLN A 476 34.82 -9.80 -5.46
N ASP A 477 33.51 -9.89 -5.33
CA ASP A 477 32.73 -10.94 -5.99
C ASP A 477 32.34 -10.58 -7.43
N PHE A 478 32.07 -9.30 -7.73
CA PHE A 478 31.57 -8.84 -9.01
C PHE A 478 32.54 -7.94 -9.81
N GLY A 479 33.68 -7.57 -9.22
CA GLY A 479 34.67 -6.71 -9.87
C GLY A 479 34.12 -5.30 -10.10
N ASP A 480 34.23 -4.82 -11.33
CA ASP A 480 33.76 -3.51 -11.78
C ASP A 480 32.28 -3.50 -12.23
N SER A 481 31.51 -4.51 -11.86
CA SER A 481 30.08 -4.56 -12.15
C SER A 481 29.31 -3.43 -11.45
N LEU A 482 28.31 -2.90 -12.14
CA LEU A 482 27.35 -1.95 -11.58
C LEU A 482 26.35 -2.62 -10.64
#